data_d689b5b23198c12269869dbaa773c9db
#
_entry.id   d689b5b23198c12269869dbaa773c9db
#
_cell.length_a   1.000
_cell.length_b   1.000
_cell.length_c   1.000
_cell.angle_alpha   90.00
_cell.angle_beta   90.00
_cell.angle_gamma   90.00
#
_symmetry.space_group_name_H-M   'P 1'
#
loop_
_entity.id
_entity.type
_entity.pdbx_description
1 polymer ?
#
loop_
_entity_poly.entity_id
_entity_poly.type
_entity_poly.pdbx_seq_one_letter_code
_entity_poly.pdbx_strand_id
1 'polypeptide(L)'
;DIGMQPGDAELMKSAKIDFIAVNCYRSNVAKYAPHDAKQQDYLLNKNGVKGQMVFPVEPGRYALTRNPYVEYTDWDWEIDPSCLRYEMRYLWDHYHLPMMITENGYGAHETKDADGQVHDQGRIDYLREHIYQLGMAIEDGCEVIAYNPWSFTDLLSTGNGMAKRYGLVYIDTTDEEQNAAKSVEELSMKRIRKDSFYWYSKLIRSNGQDWGKEMLK
;
A
#
# COMPACT_ATOMS: atom_id res chain seq x y z
N ASP A 1 -9.40 -12.93 26.97
CA ASP A 1 -8.27 -13.08 27.92
C ASP A 1 -7.11 -13.76 27.20
N ILE A 2 -5.92 -13.16 27.30
CA ILE A 2 -4.69 -13.76 26.81
C ILE A 2 -4.25 -14.77 27.88
N GLY A 3 -4.19 -16.05 27.51
CA GLY A 3 -3.78 -17.13 28.42
C GLY A 3 -2.28 -17.13 28.70
N MET A 4 -1.79 -16.15 29.47
CA MET A 4 -0.38 -16.06 29.87
C MET A 4 0.03 -17.26 30.72
N GLN A 5 1.15 -17.89 30.41
CA GLN A 5 1.76 -18.97 31.19
C GLN A 5 2.86 -18.42 32.09
N PRO A 6 3.19 -19.13 33.20
CA PRO A 6 4.35 -18.77 34.01
C PRO A 6 5.64 -18.76 33.16
N GLY A 7 6.37 -17.64 33.20
CA GLY A 7 7.59 -17.45 32.42
C GLY A 7 7.44 -16.68 31.11
N ASP A 8 6.21 -16.49 30.61
CA ASP A 8 5.97 -15.75 29.34
C ASP A 8 6.47 -14.31 29.39
N ALA A 9 6.24 -13.65 30.51
CA ALA A 9 6.68 -12.25 30.69
C ALA A 9 8.21 -12.11 30.66
N GLU A 10 8.91 -13.03 31.30
CA GLU A 10 10.38 -13.10 31.28
C GLU A 10 10.92 -13.41 29.89
N LEU A 11 10.29 -14.36 29.18
CA LEU A 11 10.63 -14.71 27.82
C LEU A 11 10.45 -13.52 26.88
N MET A 12 9.32 -12.82 26.95
CA MET A 12 9.07 -11.61 26.16
C MET A 12 10.07 -10.50 26.45
N LYS A 13 10.44 -10.27 27.71
CA LYS A 13 11.46 -9.27 28.07
C LYS A 13 12.86 -9.64 27.59
N SER A 14 13.16 -10.94 27.46
CA SER A 14 14.45 -11.42 26.96
C SER A 14 14.57 -11.39 25.44
N ALA A 15 13.44 -11.26 24.73
CA ALA A 15 13.42 -11.20 23.28
C ALA A 15 14.19 -9.98 22.77
N LYS A 16 15.04 -10.18 21.78
CA LYS A 16 15.74 -9.10 21.07
C LYS A 16 15.06 -8.91 19.72
N ILE A 17 14.71 -7.67 19.45
CA ILE A 17 14.14 -7.25 18.17
C ILE A 17 15.24 -6.47 17.44
N ASP A 18 15.61 -6.89 16.24
CA ASP A 18 16.67 -6.25 15.46
C ASP A 18 16.14 -5.08 14.62
N PHE A 19 14.90 -5.14 14.15
CA PHE A 19 14.27 -4.08 13.37
C PHE A 19 12.73 -4.20 13.43
N ILE A 20 12.03 -3.15 13.01
CA ILE A 20 10.57 -3.11 12.86
C ILE A 20 10.24 -3.11 11.37
N ALA A 21 9.32 -3.99 10.95
CA ALA A 21 8.85 -4.08 9.57
C ALA A 21 7.36 -3.76 9.51
N VAL A 22 6.95 -2.88 8.59
CA VAL A 22 5.57 -2.41 8.47
C VAL A 22 5.07 -2.39 7.04
N ASN A 23 3.75 -2.56 6.90
CA ASN A 23 3.01 -2.33 5.67
C ASN A 23 2.27 -1.01 5.81
N CYS A 24 2.56 -0.03 4.96
CA CYS A 24 1.93 1.29 4.97
C CYS A 24 1.34 1.61 3.60
N TYR A 25 0.03 1.80 3.52
CA TYR A 25 -0.64 2.10 2.25
C TYR A 25 -1.44 3.40 2.27
N ARG A 26 -1.99 3.77 3.42
CA ARG A 26 -2.92 4.88 3.52
C ARG A 26 -3.07 5.37 4.95
N SER A 27 -3.55 6.58 5.11
CA SER A 27 -4.06 7.11 6.37
C SER A 27 -5.54 6.79 6.55
N ASN A 28 -6.05 7.04 7.75
CA ASN A 28 -7.48 7.02 8.03
C ASN A 28 -7.86 8.26 8.84
N VAL A 29 -9.07 8.77 8.62
CA VAL A 29 -9.63 9.84 9.43
C VAL A 29 -10.73 9.29 10.32
N ALA A 30 -10.62 9.52 11.61
CA ALA A 30 -11.61 9.11 12.59
C ALA A 30 -12.25 10.33 13.24
N LYS A 31 -13.54 10.23 13.53
CA LYS A 31 -14.30 11.18 14.36
C LYS A 31 -15.02 10.44 15.48
N TYR A 32 -15.41 11.14 16.53
CA TYR A 32 -16.22 10.55 17.58
C TYR A 32 -17.57 10.11 17.03
N ALA A 33 -18.00 8.91 17.38
CA ALA A 33 -19.34 8.38 17.12
C ALA A 33 -20.17 8.41 18.42
N PRO A 34 -21.31 9.13 18.50
CA PRO A 34 -22.18 9.12 19.67
C PRO A 34 -22.67 7.71 20.02
N HIS A 35 -23.06 7.51 21.29
CA HIS A 35 -23.55 6.20 21.74
C HIS A 35 -24.82 5.72 21.04
N ASP A 36 -25.63 6.66 20.56
CA ASP A 36 -26.84 6.41 19.79
C ASP A 36 -26.63 6.35 18.28
N ALA A 37 -25.37 6.47 17.81
CA ALA A 37 -25.04 6.27 16.41
C ALA A 37 -25.40 4.86 15.97
N LYS A 38 -25.82 4.71 14.72
CA LYS A 38 -26.07 3.39 14.15
C LYS A 38 -24.74 2.70 13.86
N GLN A 39 -24.54 1.50 14.39
CA GLN A 39 -23.39 0.68 14.05
C GLN A 39 -23.36 0.37 12.56
N GLN A 40 -22.18 0.42 11.97
CA GLN A 40 -21.94 0.12 10.57
C GLN A 40 -20.65 -0.66 10.42
N ASP A 41 -20.74 -1.81 9.76
CA ASP A 41 -19.57 -2.63 9.49
C ASP A 41 -18.79 -2.10 8.28
N TYR A 42 -17.49 -2.38 8.27
CA TYR A 42 -16.65 -2.10 7.12
C TYR A 42 -17.03 -2.98 5.93
N LEU A 43 -17.27 -2.37 4.77
CA LEU A 43 -17.44 -3.10 3.53
C LEU A 43 -16.36 -2.70 2.53
N LEU A 44 -15.61 -3.71 2.11
CA LEU A 44 -14.57 -3.55 1.11
C LEU A 44 -15.18 -3.17 -0.25
N ASN A 45 -14.61 -2.15 -0.89
CA ASN A 45 -14.88 -1.87 -2.30
C ASN A 45 -14.26 -2.99 -3.16
N LYS A 46 -15.07 -3.92 -3.62
CA LYS A 46 -14.60 -5.10 -4.39
C LYS A 46 -14.34 -4.81 -5.85
N ASN A 47 -15.01 -3.82 -6.39
CA ASN A 47 -15.08 -3.60 -7.86
C ASN A 47 -14.18 -2.45 -8.33
N GLY A 48 -13.49 -1.74 -7.44
CA GLY A 48 -12.68 -0.59 -7.81
C GLY A 48 -13.51 0.56 -8.39
N VAL A 49 -14.68 0.81 -7.83
CA VAL A 49 -15.55 1.94 -8.20
C VAL A 49 -15.54 2.95 -7.05
N LYS A 50 -15.02 4.13 -7.29
CA LYS A 50 -14.91 5.18 -6.27
C LYS A 50 -16.25 5.44 -5.57
N GLY A 51 -16.22 5.48 -4.24
CA GLY A 51 -17.39 5.75 -3.40
C GLY A 51 -18.12 4.49 -2.92
N GLN A 52 -17.68 3.29 -3.25
CA GLN A 52 -18.33 2.04 -2.82
C GLN A 52 -17.81 1.47 -1.50
N MET A 53 -16.69 2.00 -0.98
CA MET A 53 -16.23 1.60 0.35
C MET A 53 -17.19 2.11 1.43
N VAL A 54 -17.57 1.25 2.34
CA VAL A 54 -18.35 1.61 3.54
C VAL A 54 -17.42 1.68 4.73
N PHE A 55 -17.36 2.85 5.36
CA PHE A 55 -16.53 3.09 6.53
C PHE A 55 -17.23 2.59 7.80
N PRO A 56 -16.52 1.96 8.74
CA PRO A 56 -17.10 1.45 9.97
C PRO A 56 -17.50 2.56 10.93
N VAL A 57 -18.56 2.29 11.69
CA VAL A 57 -19.02 3.13 12.80
C VAL A 57 -19.17 2.25 14.04
N GLU A 58 -18.40 2.57 15.09
CA GLU A 58 -18.47 1.94 16.40
C GLU A 58 -19.12 2.93 17.39
N PRO A 59 -20.41 2.73 17.78
CA PRO A 59 -21.13 3.62 18.66
C PRO A 59 -20.42 3.86 20.00
N GLY A 60 -20.36 5.09 20.44
CA GLY A 60 -19.66 5.50 21.66
C GLY A 60 -18.14 5.51 21.56
N ARG A 61 -17.59 5.21 20.37
CA ARG A 61 -16.14 5.14 20.13
C ARG A 61 -15.74 6.01 18.95
N TYR A 62 -15.84 5.49 17.73
CA TYR A 62 -15.38 6.21 16.53
C TYR A 62 -16.21 5.87 15.29
N ALA A 63 -16.16 6.77 14.33
CA ALA A 63 -16.56 6.52 12.96
C ALA A 63 -15.40 6.90 12.04
N LEU A 64 -14.99 6.00 11.14
CA LEU A 64 -14.08 6.37 10.07
C LEU A 64 -14.85 7.21 9.05
N THR A 65 -14.16 8.12 8.39
CA THR A 65 -14.75 9.02 7.40
C THR A 65 -13.73 9.37 6.32
N ARG A 66 -14.21 9.86 5.18
CA ARG A 66 -13.32 10.34 4.12
C ARG A 66 -12.51 11.55 4.60
N ASN A 67 -11.25 11.58 4.21
CA ASN A 67 -10.40 12.76 4.33
C ASN A 67 -10.70 13.70 3.16
N PRO A 68 -11.19 14.93 3.39
CA PRO A 68 -11.50 15.86 2.30
C PRO A 68 -10.26 16.50 1.65
N TYR A 69 -9.07 16.27 2.20
CA TYR A 69 -7.83 16.93 1.80
C TYR A 69 -6.90 16.04 0.95
N VAL A 70 -7.28 14.79 0.71
CA VAL A 70 -6.49 13.85 -0.09
C VAL A 70 -7.34 13.24 -1.20
N GLU A 71 -6.67 12.78 -2.24
CA GLU A 71 -7.30 12.00 -3.29
C GLU A 71 -7.45 10.54 -2.88
N TYR A 72 -8.21 9.79 -3.68
CA TYR A 72 -8.52 8.39 -3.44
C TYR A 72 -8.27 7.56 -4.69
N THR A 73 -7.75 6.35 -4.48
CA THR A 73 -7.69 5.33 -5.52
C THR A 73 -9.09 4.90 -5.95
N ASP A 74 -9.21 4.11 -7.02
CA ASP A 74 -10.50 3.53 -7.45
C ASP A 74 -11.11 2.62 -6.38
N TRP A 75 -10.30 2.06 -5.48
CA TRP A 75 -10.72 1.26 -4.34
C TRP A 75 -10.97 2.05 -3.05
N ASP A 76 -11.11 3.37 -3.15
CA ASP A 76 -11.35 4.27 -2.01
C ASP A 76 -10.26 4.26 -0.94
N TRP A 77 -9.02 3.97 -1.33
CA TRP A 77 -7.87 4.13 -0.44
C TRP A 77 -7.31 5.55 -0.56
N GLU A 78 -7.03 6.16 0.57
CA GLU A 78 -6.42 7.48 0.65
C GLU A 78 -5.04 7.49 -0.01
N ILE A 79 -4.79 8.49 -0.86
CA ILE A 79 -3.47 8.79 -1.40
C ILE A 79 -2.90 9.90 -0.51
N ASP A 80 -2.23 9.48 0.56
CA ASP A 80 -1.65 10.36 1.56
C ASP A 80 -0.17 10.00 1.80
N PRO A 81 0.75 10.52 0.99
CA PRO A 81 2.17 10.21 1.13
C PRO A 81 2.75 10.58 2.50
N SER A 82 2.19 11.60 3.16
CA SER A 82 2.66 12.06 4.47
C SER A 82 2.49 11.01 5.58
N CYS A 83 1.57 10.06 5.40
CA CYS A 83 1.35 8.99 6.37
C CYS A 83 2.62 8.14 6.58
N LEU A 84 3.41 7.93 5.53
CA LEU A 84 4.64 7.14 5.62
C LEU A 84 5.71 7.84 6.47
N ARG A 85 5.91 9.16 6.28
CA ARG A 85 6.81 9.94 7.13
C ARG A 85 6.34 9.95 8.58
N TYR A 86 5.03 10.14 8.79
CA TYR A 86 4.45 10.15 10.13
C TYR A 86 4.66 8.80 10.84
N GLU A 87 4.38 7.69 10.17
CA GLU A 87 4.54 6.35 10.73
C GLU A 87 5.99 6.04 11.09
N MET A 88 6.94 6.38 10.21
CA MET A 88 8.37 6.20 10.47
C MET A 88 8.82 7.00 11.69
N ARG A 89 8.42 8.26 11.80
CA ARG A 89 8.75 9.09 12.96
C ARG A 89 8.11 8.56 14.23
N TYR A 90 6.83 8.17 14.17
CA TYR A 90 6.12 7.62 15.32
C TYR A 90 6.82 6.37 15.88
N LEU A 91 7.20 5.45 15.00
CA LEU A 91 7.90 4.22 15.40
C LEU A 91 9.31 4.51 15.91
N TRP A 92 10.03 5.42 15.26
CA TRP A 92 11.36 5.82 15.67
C TRP A 92 11.36 6.46 17.06
N ASP A 93 10.47 7.38 17.32
CA ASP A 93 10.35 8.06 18.60
C ASP A 93 10.02 7.11 19.77
N HIS A 94 9.32 5.99 19.47
CA HIS A 94 8.95 5.02 20.50
C HIS A 94 9.96 3.90 20.71
N TYR A 95 10.62 3.44 19.67
CA TYR A 95 11.39 2.19 19.72
C TYR A 95 12.88 2.37 19.43
N HIS A 96 13.27 3.38 18.70
CA HIS A 96 14.66 3.63 18.28
C HIS A 96 15.34 2.39 17.64
N LEU A 97 14.60 1.67 16.82
CA LEU A 97 15.04 0.49 16.09
C LEU A 97 15.06 0.78 14.58
N PRO A 98 15.97 0.17 13.82
CA PRO A 98 15.92 0.23 12.36
C PRO A 98 14.57 -0.20 11.83
N MET A 99 14.10 0.41 10.75
CA MET A 99 12.77 0.17 10.19
C MET A 99 12.83 -0.26 8.74
N MET A 100 11.90 -1.12 8.34
CA MET A 100 11.72 -1.56 6.96
C MET A 100 10.28 -1.37 6.53
N ILE A 101 10.06 -0.78 5.35
CA ILE A 101 8.78 -0.83 4.68
C ILE A 101 8.72 -2.15 3.90
N THR A 102 7.87 -3.06 4.35
CA THR A 102 7.66 -4.36 3.70
C THR A 102 6.67 -4.28 2.55
N GLU A 103 5.71 -3.37 2.65
CA GLU A 103 4.75 -3.13 1.57
C GLU A 103 4.31 -1.66 1.55
N ASN A 104 4.37 -1.06 0.37
CA ASN A 104 3.69 0.19 0.00
C ASN A 104 3.41 0.15 -1.49
N GLY A 105 2.19 0.49 -1.93
CA GLY A 105 1.87 0.37 -3.35
C GLY A 105 0.49 0.89 -3.74
N TYR A 106 0.30 1.01 -5.03
CA TYR A 106 -0.86 1.58 -5.68
C TYR A 106 -1.60 0.54 -6.51
N GLY A 107 -2.81 0.20 -6.10
CA GLY A 107 -3.70 -0.67 -6.88
C GLY A 107 -4.52 0.15 -7.88
N ALA A 108 -4.48 -0.23 -9.16
CA ALA A 108 -5.19 0.45 -10.24
C ALA A 108 -5.83 -0.52 -11.23
N HIS A 109 -6.86 -0.06 -11.95
CA HIS A 109 -7.28 -0.70 -13.19
C HIS A 109 -6.27 -0.35 -14.29
N GLU A 110 -5.77 -1.35 -14.98
CA GLU A 110 -4.79 -1.17 -16.03
C GLU A 110 -5.07 -2.10 -17.20
N THR A 111 -4.85 -1.62 -18.40
CA THR A 111 -5.01 -2.35 -19.65
C THR A 111 -3.81 -2.11 -20.54
N LYS A 112 -3.60 -3.04 -21.49
CA LYS A 112 -2.64 -2.85 -22.57
C LYS A 112 -3.19 -1.87 -23.61
N ASP A 113 -2.33 -1.03 -24.17
CA ASP A 113 -2.62 -0.24 -25.33
C ASP A 113 -2.55 -1.08 -26.63
N ALA A 114 -2.69 -0.43 -27.78
CA ALA A 114 -2.64 -1.08 -29.10
C ALA A 114 -1.27 -1.72 -29.42
N ASP A 115 -0.20 -1.19 -28.83
CA ASP A 115 1.17 -1.69 -28.99
C ASP A 115 1.55 -2.75 -27.93
N GLY A 116 0.60 -3.08 -27.07
CA GLY A 116 0.77 -4.06 -26.00
C GLY A 116 1.56 -3.53 -24.80
N GLN A 117 1.68 -2.21 -24.65
CA GLN A 117 2.33 -1.56 -23.52
C GLN A 117 1.31 -1.23 -22.43
N VAL A 118 1.78 -1.04 -21.21
CA VAL A 118 0.97 -0.63 -20.07
C VAL A 118 1.53 0.64 -19.46
N HIS A 119 0.75 1.71 -19.52
CA HIS A 119 1.09 3.04 -19.02
C HIS A 119 0.44 3.25 -17.66
N ASP A 120 1.26 3.31 -16.61
CA ASP A 120 0.81 3.37 -15.23
C ASP A 120 1.35 4.61 -14.48
N GLN A 121 1.17 5.79 -15.08
CA GLN A 121 1.64 7.06 -14.52
C GLN A 121 1.16 7.30 -13.09
N GLY A 122 -0.07 6.93 -12.75
CA GLY A 122 -0.61 7.05 -11.39
C GLY A 122 0.21 6.29 -10.34
N ARG A 123 0.77 5.12 -10.72
CA ARG A 123 1.68 4.35 -9.86
C ARG A 123 3.01 5.07 -9.68
N ILE A 124 3.56 5.64 -10.74
CA ILE A 124 4.80 6.42 -10.68
C ILE A 124 4.61 7.59 -9.72
N ASP A 125 3.53 8.34 -9.85
CA ASP A 125 3.25 9.51 -9.02
C ASP A 125 3.05 9.11 -7.55
N TYR A 126 2.28 8.04 -7.29
CA TYR A 126 2.10 7.51 -5.95
C TYR A 126 3.43 7.09 -5.29
N LEU A 127 4.23 6.28 -5.97
CA LEU A 127 5.52 5.81 -5.44
C LEU A 127 6.50 6.96 -5.25
N ARG A 128 6.54 7.92 -6.18
CA ARG A 128 7.41 9.11 -6.09
C ARG A 128 7.15 9.89 -4.80
N GLU A 129 5.90 10.24 -4.56
CA GLU A 129 5.52 11.05 -3.41
C GLU A 129 5.76 10.29 -2.08
N HIS A 130 5.46 8.99 -2.03
CA HIS A 130 5.68 8.20 -0.83
C HIS A 130 7.18 8.01 -0.53
N ILE A 131 7.99 7.70 -1.54
CA ILE A 131 9.45 7.55 -1.36
C ILE A 131 10.08 8.90 -1.00
N TYR A 132 9.57 10.02 -1.54
CA TYR A 132 10.00 11.35 -1.13
C TYR A 132 9.75 11.59 0.37
N GLN A 133 8.55 11.27 0.87
CA GLN A 133 8.23 11.39 2.29
C GLN A 133 9.09 10.44 3.16
N LEU A 134 9.45 9.28 2.64
CA LEU A 134 10.40 8.38 3.31
C LEU A 134 11.79 9.01 3.40
N GLY A 135 12.27 9.67 2.34
CA GLY A 135 13.50 10.45 2.35
C GLY A 135 13.48 11.54 3.42
N MET A 136 12.36 12.26 3.54
CA MET A 136 12.17 13.27 4.59
C MET A 136 12.22 12.66 6.01
N ALA A 137 11.69 11.44 6.20
CA ALA A 137 11.79 10.74 7.48
C ALA A 137 13.25 10.40 7.82
N ILE A 138 14.05 9.99 6.83
CA ILE A 138 15.49 9.74 7.01
C ILE A 138 16.22 11.04 7.38
N GLU A 139 15.91 12.16 6.74
CA GLU A 139 16.44 13.48 7.08
C GLU A 139 16.04 13.92 8.51
N ASP A 140 14.86 13.52 8.97
CA ASP A 140 14.38 13.73 10.34
C ASP A 140 15.15 12.85 11.38
N GLY A 141 16.04 11.95 10.93
CA GLY A 141 16.87 11.09 11.78
C GLY A 141 16.34 9.66 11.95
N CYS A 142 15.29 9.26 11.23
CA CYS A 142 14.80 7.88 11.26
C CYS A 142 15.79 6.93 10.55
N GLU A 143 16.08 5.79 11.15
CA GLU A 143 16.89 4.75 10.51
C GLU A 143 15.99 3.82 9.69
N VAL A 144 15.97 4.03 8.37
CA VAL A 144 15.20 3.20 7.43
C VAL A 144 16.17 2.36 6.61
N ILE A 145 16.08 1.04 6.74
CA ILE A 145 17.02 0.08 6.11
C ILE A 145 16.54 -0.49 4.78
N ALA A 146 15.23 -0.48 4.51
CA ALA A 146 14.69 -0.96 3.24
C ALA A 146 13.30 -0.41 2.93
N TYR A 147 13.00 -0.35 1.63
CA TYR A 147 11.67 -0.05 1.10
C TYR A 147 11.33 -1.06 0.00
N ASN A 148 10.20 -1.74 0.14
CA ASN A 148 9.72 -2.72 -0.82
C ASN A 148 8.36 -2.27 -1.39
N PRO A 149 8.29 -1.96 -2.68
CA PRO A 149 7.02 -1.65 -3.30
C PRO A 149 6.14 -2.90 -3.42
N TRP A 150 4.86 -2.75 -3.13
CA TRP A 150 3.86 -3.76 -3.41
C TRP A 150 3.17 -3.44 -4.74
N SER A 151 3.47 -4.20 -5.81
CA SER A 151 4.33 -5.39 -5.82
C SER A 151 5.25 -5.37 -7.04
N PHE A 152 6.17 -6.34 -7.14
CA PHE A 152 7.04 -6.46 -8.31
C PHE A 152 6.25 -6.87 -9.56
N THR A 153 5.40 -7.91 -9.44
CA THR A 153 4.48 -8.34 -10.50
C THR A 153 3.04 -8.15 -10.07
N ASP A 154 2.12 -8.03 -11.03
CA ASP A 154 0.71 -8.16 -10.72
C ASP A 154 0.46 -9.51 -10.02
N LEU A 155 -0.54 -9.53 -9.17
CA LEU A 155 -0.91 -10.69 -8.38
C LEU A 155 -2.43 -10.74 -8.20
N LEU A 156 -2.92 -11.89 -7.79
CA LEU A 156 -4.31 -12.06 -7.40
C LEU A 156 -4.55 -11.36 -6.06
N SER A 157 -5.16 -10.17 -6.08
CA SER A 157 -5.50 -9.44 -4.86
C SER A 157 -6.54 -10.21 -4.06
N THR A 158 -6.28 -10.41 -2.76
CA THR A 158 -7.10 -11.24 -1.86
C THR A 158 -8.59 -10.87 -1.87
N GLY A 159 -8.93 -9.59 -1.99
CA GLY A 159 -10.32 -9.12 -1.98
C GLY A 159 -10.85 -8.62 -3.32
N ASN A 160 -9.98 -8.46 -4.36
CA ASN A 160 -10.29 -7.71 -5.56
C ASN A 160 -9.88 -8.42 -6.86
N GLY A 161 -9.36 -9.65 -6.79
CA GLY A 161 -8.97 -10.41 -7.96
C GLY A 161 -7.81 -9.80 -8.76
N MET A 162 -7.72 -10.15 -10.05
CA MET A 162 -6.73 -9.59 -10.98
C MET A 162 -7.08 -8.18 -11.46
N ALA A 163 -8.31 -7.72 -11.26
CA ALA A 163 -8.71 -6.37 -11.65
C ALA A 163 -7.92 -5.28 -10.92
N LYS A 164 -7.50 -5.54 -9.68
CA LYS A 164 -6.67 -4.61 -8.89
C LYS A 164 -5.19 -4.89 -9.10
N ARG A 165 -4.59 -4.18 -10.02
CA ARG A 165 -3.19 -4.35 -10.43
C ARG A 165 -2.26 -3.55 -9.52
N TYR A 166 -1.25 -4.21 -8.97
CA TYR A 166 -0.26 -3.57 -8.08
C TYR A 166 1.17 -3.58 -8.63
N GLY A 167 1.44 -4.47 -9.58
CA GLY A 167 2.81 -4.75 -10.03
C GLY A 167 3.46 -3.63 -10.83
N LEU A 168 4.77 -3.61 -10.81
CA LEU A 168 5.61 -2.90 -11.79
C LEU A 168 5.66 -3.67 -13.11
N VAL A 169 5.31 -4.97 -13.07
CA VAL A 169 5.22 -5.86 -14.23
C VAL A 169 3.80 -6.37 -14.34
N TYR A 170 3.17 -6.10 -15.47
CA TYR A 170 1.83 -6.57 -15.81
C TYR A 170 1.84 -8.08 -16.09
N ILE A 171 0.88 -8.80 -15.54
CA ILE A 171 0.60 -10.20 -15.89
C ILE A 171 -0.58 -10.23 -16.81
N ASP A 172 -0.37 -10.77 -18.02
CA ASP A 172 -1.37 -10.79 -19.08
C ASP A 172 -2.43 -11.88 -18.85
N THR A 173 -3.34 -11.60 -17.95
CA THR A 173 -4.51 -12.43 -17.65
C THR A 173 -5.58 -11.60 -16.93
N THR A 174 -6.83 -12.05 -17.01
CA THR A 174 -7.99 -11.44 -16.32
C THR A 174 -8.65 -12.44 -15.37
N ASP A 175 -9.55 -11.97 -14.53
CA ASP A 175 -10.34 -12.84 -13.64
C ASP A 175 -11.24 -13.78 -14.46
N GLU A 176 -11.82 -13.29 -15.56
CA GLU A 176 -12.66 -14.08 -16.48
C GLU A 176 -11.86 -15.20 -17.13
N GLU A 177 -10.64 -14.90 -17.62
CA GLU A 177 -9.76 -15.91 -18.21
C GLU A 177 -9.36 -16.96 -17.19
N GLN A 178 -8.98 -16.56 -15.97
CA GLN A 178 -8.64 -17.50 -14.89
C GLN A 178 -9.80 -18.38 -14.49
N ASN A 179 -11.02 -17.82 -14.41
CA ASN A 179 -12.22 -18.59 -14.07
C ASN A 179 -12.65 -19.54 -15.20
N ALA A 180 -12.35 -19.21 -16.47
CA ALA A 180 -12.70 -20.03 -17.63
C ALA A 180 -11.65 -21.11 -17.93
N ALA A 181 -10.38 -20.90 -17.58
CA ALA A 181 -9.29 -21.82 -17.86
C ALA A 181 -9.45 -23.12 -17.09
N LYS A 182 -9.18 -24.25 -17.74
CA LYS A 182 -9.15 -25.58 -17.11
C LYS A 182 -7.79 -25.91 -16.50
N SER A 183 -6.75 -25.23 -16.93
CA SER A 183 -5.40 -25.34 -16.41
C SER A 183 -4.62 -24.03 -16.58
N VAL A 184 -3.51 -23.87 -15.85
CA VAL A 184 -2.64 -22.67 -15.91
C VAL A 184 -2.01 -22.52 -17.30
N GLU A 185 -1.79 -23.63 -18.02
CA GLU A 185 -1.19 -23.65 -19.36
C GLU A 185 -2.09 -23.00 -20.43
N GLU A 186 -3.40 -22.88 -20.15
CA GLU A 186 -4.34 -22.17 -21.03
C GLU A 186 -4.26 -20.64 -20.88
N LEU A 187 -3.58 -20.13 -19.84
CA LEU A 187 -3.44 -18.70 -19.60
C LEU A 187 -2.16 -18.15 -20.26
N SER A 188 -2.25 -16.95 -20.82
CA SER A 188 -1.08 -16.27 -21.40
C SER A 188 0.02 -16.06 -20.36
N MET A 189 -0.34 -15.55 -19.19
CA MET A 189 0.59 -15.22 -18.09
C MET A 189 1.86 -14.47 -18.54
N LYS A 190 1.82 -13.86 -19.75
CA LYS A 190 2.94 -13.07 -20.28
C LYS A 190 3.23 -11.90 -19.36
N ARG A 191 4.50 -11.63 -19.13
CA ARG A 191 4.98 -10.54 -18.30
C ARG A 191 5.38 -9.36 -19.15
N ILE A 192 4.78 -8.20 -18.89
CA ILE A 192 5.03 -6.95 -19.61
C ILE A 192 5.49 -5.90 -18.59
N ARG A 193 6.67 -5.33 -18.81
CA ARG A 193 7.18 -4.26 -17.94
C ARG A 193 6.37 -3.00 -18.20
N LYS A 194 5.84 -2.40 -17.12
CA LYS A 194 5.10 -1.14 -17.18
C LYS A 194 6.05 0.07 -17.16
N ASP A 195 5.54 1.27 -17.37
CA ASP A 195 6.35 2.49 -17.28
C ASP A 195 6.98 2.65 -15.90
N SER A 196 6.24 2.31 -14.84
CA SER A 196 6.74 2.33 -13.46
C SER A 196 7.95 1.41 -13.23
N PHE A 197 8.06 0.27 -13.95
CA PHE A 197 9.24 -0.59 -13.86
C PHE A 197 10.51 0.15 -14.29
N TYR A 198 10.46 0.86 -15.40
CA TYR A 198 11.61 1.60 -15.91
C TYR A 198 11.95 2.80 -15.03
N TRP A 199 10.93 3.53 -14.58
CA TRP A 199 11.09 4.64 -13.65
C TRP A 199 11.73 4.17 -12.33
N TYR A 200 11.20 3.12 -11.70
CA TYR A 200 11.72 2.61 -10.43
C TYR A 200 13.13 2.03 -10.56
N SER A 201 13.42 1.32 -11.66
CA SER A 201 14.77 0.84 -11.97
C SER A 201 15.79 1.98 -12.06
N LYS A 202 15.40 3.12 -12.66
CA LYS A 202 16.23 4.31 -12.78
C LYS A 202 16.46 4.97 -11.41
N LEU A 203 15.41 5.10 -10.62
CA LEU A 203 15.50 5.63 -9.25
C LEU A 203 16.47 4.81 -8.39
N ILE A 204 16.36 3.47 -8.41
CA ILE A 204 17.27 2.58 -7.68
C ILE A 204 18.71 2.74 -8.16
N ARG A 205 18.96 2.71 -9.47
CA ARG A 205 20.31 2.80 -10.03
C ARG A 205 20.99 4.13 -9.73
N SER A 206 20.24 5.19 -9.59
CA SER A 206 20.73 6.51 -9.20
C SER A 206 20.85 6.71 -7.69
N ASN A 207 20.54 5.69 -6.89
CA ASN A 207 20.45 5.78 -5.44
C ASN A 207 19.53 6.94 -4.99
N GLY A 208 18.33 7.01 -5.56
CA GLY A 208 17.34 8.00 -5.20
C GLY A 208 17.60 9.42 -5.73
N GLN A 209 18.51 9.61 -6.70
CA GLN A 209 18.81 10.94 -7.24
C GLN A 209 18.04 11.27 -8.51
N ASP A 210 17.67 10.28 -9.31
CA ASP A 210 16.96 10.48 -10.57
C ASP A 210 15.48 10.14 -10.44
N TRP A 211 14.70 11.14 -10.10
CA TRP A 211 13.25 11.08 -9.92
C TRP A 211 12.43 11.11 -11.22
N GLY A 212 13.11 11.24 -12.39
CA GLY A 212 12.44 11.56 -13.65
C GLY A 212 12.01 13.03 -13.71
N LYS A 213 10.96 13.35 -14.48
CA LYS A 213 10.47 14.74 -14.58
C LYS A 213 10.09 15.30 -13.22
N GLU A 214 10.25 16.62 -13.08
CA GLU A 214 10.16 17.45 -11.88
C GLU A 214 9.21 16.92 -10.78
N MET A 215 9.72 16.93 -9.54
CA MET A 215 8.88 16.69 -8.36
C MET A 215 7.70 17.67 -8.37
N LEU A 216 6.51 17.18 -8.10
CA LEU A 216 5.34 18.01 -7.87
C LEU A 216 5.68 18.96 -6.70
N LYS A 217 5.59 20.26 -6.94
CA LYS A 217 5.86 21.30 -5.94
C LYS A 217 4.72 21.41 -4.94
#